data_5b5fb9e6f6c4e4c9bd26b4133a71dd74
#
_entry.id   5b5fb9e6f6c4e4c9bd26b4133a71dd74
#
_cell.length_a   1.000
_cell.length_b   1.000
_cell.length_c   1.000
_cell.angle_alpha   90.00
_cell.angle_beta   90.00
_cell.angle_gamma   90.00
#
_symmetry.space_group_name_H-M   'P 1'
#
loop_
_entity.id
_entity.type
_entity.pdbx_description
1 polymer ?
#
loop_
_entity_poly.entity_id
_entity_poly.type
_entity_poly.pdbx_seq_one_letter_code
_entity_poly.pdbx_strand_id
1 'polypeptide(L)'
;MNVSFSLKIKSNKSWSFISSNSISSDFSSAFISLKFSINFFTMNVVSFIPLLDLKFSFLINSSSFMTKTFYLPNYTSISVKGPDSEKFLQGQISCDISKPAQYFDGLFCNEKGYIISNSVVIKENGFVILVKKDVAQFLVSELEKFSKFYDCTIKIEQQDIYGKQTNDSFTKHIGTIETNYNEQDWETETMKNFCFDIGADSSGKYRINEIGYDFQKFVSYEKGCYRGQEIIARLTYLGKASKMAVVFSGLINSIFNENGREIGKKIFQTNKKDEEYTHFFIEKSEYYSNDNKIITPVASQWDLIQD
;
A
#
# COMPACT_ATOMS: atom_id res chain seq x y z
N MET A 1 -20.57 -33.00 -23.80
CA MET A 1 -21.12 -32.65 -22.49
C MET A 1 -20.25 -31.55 -21.90
N ASN A 2 -20.77 -30.34 -21.84
CA ASN A 2 -20.02 -29.23 -21.21
C ASN A 2 -20.38 -29.21 -19.72
N VAL A 3 -19.43 -29.54 -18.88
CA VAL A 3 -19.55 -29.43 -17.42
C VAL A 3 -18.91 -28.09 -17.02
N SER A 4 -19.71 -27.16 -16.55
CA SER A 4 -19.19 -25.90 -16.00
C SER A 4 -19.02 -26.05 -14.49
N PHE A 5 -17.83 -25.70 -14.01
CA PHE A 5 -17.50 -25.64 -12.59
C PHE A 5 -17.39 -24.18 -12.16
N SER A 6 -18.03 -23.81 -11.06
CA SER A 6 -17.82 -22.52 -10.43
C SER A 6 -17.17 -22.69 -9.06
N LEU A 7 -16.19 -21.83 -8.79
CA LEU A 7 -15.46 -21.83 -7.53
C LEU A 7 -16.00 -20.68 -6.67
N LYS A 8 -16.50 -21.00 -5.48
CA LYS A 8 -16.90 -19.98 -4.49
C LYS A 8 -15.91 -19.94 -3.34
N ILE A 9 -15.37 -18.77 -3.06
CA ILE A 9 -14.51 -18.52 -1.91
C ILE A 9 -15.40 -18.24 -0.69
N LYS A 10 -15.26 -19.00 0.37
CA LYS A 10 -15.77 -18.63 1.69
C LYS A 10 -14.64 -18.08 2.54
N SER A 11 -14.95 -17.12 3.39
CA SER A 11 -14.03 -16.29 4.18
C SER A 11 -13.07 -17.02 5.14
N ASN A 12 -12.97 -18.34 5.09
CA ASN A 12 -12.08 -19.13 5.95
C ASN A 12 -11.11 -20.05 5.17
N LYS A 13 -10.58 -19.57 4.04
CA LYS A 13 -9.50 -20.29 3.29
C LYS A 13 -9.78 -21.75 2.92
N SER A 14 -11.05 -22.18 2.82
CA SER A 14 -11.44 -23.47 2.28
C SER A 14 -12.17 -23.29 0.96
N TRP A 15 -11.76 -24.06 -0.03
CA TRP A 15 -12.38 -24.08 -1.35
C TRP A 15 -13.36 -25.24 -1.42
N SER A 16 -14.58 -25.00 -1.90
CA SER A 16 -15.52 -26.07 -2.20
C SER A 16 -15.94 -26.01 -3.67
N PHE A 17 -15.92 -27.15 -4.34
CA PHE A 17 -16.43 -27.29 -5.68
C PHE A 17 -17.91 -27.65 -5.61
N ILE A 18 -18.75 -26.90 -6.28
CA ILE A 18 -20.16 -27.25 -6.45
C ILE A 18 -20.38 -27.52 -7.95
N SER A 19 -20.73 -28.72 -8.29
CA SER A 19 -21.21 -29.03 -9.64
C SER A 19 -22.70 -28.81 -9.69
N SER A 20 -23.17 -27.94 -10.56
CA SER A 20 -24.56 -27.79 -10.87
C SER A 20 -24.84 -28.52 -12.20
N ASN A 21 -25.23 -29.79 -12.14
CA ASN A 21 -26.00 -30.39 -13.21
C ASN A 21 -26.86 -31.54 -12.66
N SER A 22 -28.12 -31.47 -12.99
CA SER A 22 -29.09 -32.54 -12.85
C SER A 22 -28.69 -33.71 -13.75
N ILE A 23 -28.16 -34.76 -13.17
CA ILE A 23 -28.11 -36.08 -13.77
C ILE A 23 -29.00 -36.96 -12.93
N SER A 24 -30.02 -37.52 -13.63
CA SER A 24 -30.96 -38.49 -13.11
C SER A 24 -30.29 -39.63 -12.36
N SER A 25 -30.88 -39.96 -11.25
CA SER A 25 -30.83 -41.18 -10.45
C SER A 25 -29.94 -42.28 -11.01
N ASP A 26 -28.84 -42.55 -10.35
CA ASP A 26 -28.17 -43.80 -10.04
C ASP A 26 -26.65 -43.69 -9.86
N PHE A 27 -26.21 -42.76 -9.06
CA PHE A 27 -24.91 -42.85 -8.46
C PHE A 27 -24.95 -42.27 -7.04
N SER A 28 -25.23 -43.16 -6.12
CA SER A 28 -25.08 -42.88 -4.69
C SER A 28 -23.62 -42.61 -4.34
N SER A 29 -23.42 -41.46 -3.69
CA SER A 29 -22.35 -41.18 -2.75
C SER A 29 -20.89 -41.44 -3.18
N ALA A 30 -20.32 -40.50 -3.89
CA ALA A 30 -18.88 -40.26 -3.82
C ALA A 30 -18.63 -38.78 -3.54
N PHE A 31 -18.70 -38.42 -2.27
CA PHE A 31 -18.16 -37.14 -1.82
C PHE A 31 -16.62 -37.23 -1.86
N ILE A 32 -16.01 -36.72 -2.93
CA ILE A 32 -14.55 -36.47 -2.92
C ILE A 32 -14.32 -35.10 -2.31
N SER A 33 -14.07 -35.09 -1.03
CA SER A 33 -13.55 -33.89 -0.36
C SER A 33 -12.03 -33.86 -0.56
N LEU A 34 -11.56 -33.08 -1.52
CA LEU A 34 -10.13 -32.77 -1.64
C LEU A 34 -9.83 -31.57 -0.74
N LYS A 35 -9.23 -31.82 0.41
CA LYS A 35 -8.61 -30.79 1.24
C LYS A 35 -7.23 -30.49 0.68
N PHE A 36 -7.04 -29.31 0.08
CA PHE A 36 -5.70 -28.81 -0.24
C PHE A 36 -5.20 -27.92 0.91
N SER A 37 -4.17 -28.36 1.59
CA SER A 37 -3.31 -27.47 2.37
C SER A 37 -2.24 -26.95 1.43
N ILE A 38 -2.27 -25.66 1.08
CA ILE A 38 -1.19 -25.02 0.34
C ILE A 38 -0.10 -24.66 1.34
N ASN A 39 0.83 -25.57 1.57
CA ASN A 39 2.15 -25.22 2.05
C ASN A 39 3.03 -25.00 0.82
N PHE A 40 3.67 -23.85 0.76
CA PHE A 40 4.69 -23.56 -0.22
C PHE A 40 5.78 -24.63 -0.19
N PHE A 41 5.73 -25.60 -1.10
CA PHE A 41 6.87 -26.30 -1.70
C PHE A 41 6.32 -27.39 -2.63
N THR A 42 6.66 -27.26 -3.90
CA THR A 42 6.66 -28.26 -4.99
C THR A 42 5.61 -29.40 -4.89
N MET A 43 4.52 -29.25 -5.62
CA MET A 43 3.64 -30.40 -5.90
C MET A 43 4.25 -31.27 -7.01
N ASN A 44 4.81 -32.40 -6.64
CA ASN A 44 4.90 -33.54 -7.52
C ASN A 44 3.57 -34.29 -7.47
N VAL A 45 2.69 -34.00 -8.42
CA VAL A 45 1.48 -34.82 -8.67
C VAL A 45 1.78 -35.76 -9.82
N VAL A 46 2.57 -36.78 -9.56
CA VAL A 46 2.71 -37.92 -10.47
C VAL A 46 2.66 -39.18 -9.62
N SER A 47 1.50 -39.70 -9.42
CA SER A 47 1.18 -41.10 -9.27
C SER A 47 -0.20 -41.25 -8.59
N PHE A 48 -1.24 -41.35 -9.38
CA PHE A 48 -2.44 -42.14 -9.15
C PHE A 48 -3.54 -41.72 -10.11
N ILE A 49 -3.42 -42.04 -11.40
CA ILE A 49 -4.53 -42.33 -12.30
C ILE A 49 -3.98 -43.15 -13.46
N PRO A 50 -4.09 -44.49 -13.44
CA PRO A 50 -4.06 -45.27 -14.65
C PRO A 50 -5.48 -45.28 -15.23
N LEU A 51 -5.60 -45.01 -16.53
CA LEU A 51 -6.80 -45.16 -17.35
C LEU A 51 -7.87 -44.06 -17.24
N LEU A 52 -7.51 -42.90 -17.75
CA LEU A 52 -8.44 -42.07 -18.54
C LEU A 52 -7.54 -41.03 -19.26
N ASP A 53 -7.44 -41.18 -20.58
CA ASP A 53 -6.81 -40.22 -21.47
C ASP A 53 -7.65 -38.92 -21.52
N LEU A 54 -7.71 -38.23 -20.40
CA LEU A 54 -8.23 -36.89 -20.30
C LEU A 54 -6.99 -35.96 -20.27
N LYS A 55 -6.62 -35.41 -21.42
CA LYS A 55 -5.79 -34.20 -21.48
C LYS A 55 -6.57 -33.09 -20.76
N PHE A 56 -6.49 -33.06 -19.45
CA PHE A 56 -6.75 -31.85 -18.69
C PHE A 56 -5.60 -30.88 -18.98
N SER A 57 -5.70 -30.10 -20.05
CA SER A 57 -5.04 -28.82 -20.06
C SER A 57 -5.73 -27.98 -18.97
N PHE A 58 -5.21 -28.07 -17.76
CA PHE A 58 -5.37 -27.01 -16.80
C PHE A 58 -4.74 -25.78 -17.45
N LEU A 59 -5.52 -25.02 -18.21
CA LEU A 59 -5.35 -23.58 -18.23
C LEU A 59 -5.64 -23.12 -16.80
N ILE A 60 -4.69 -23.37 -15.88
CA ILE A 60 -4.44 -22.40 -14.86
C ILE A 60 -4.13 -21.15 -15.70
N ASN A 61 -5.09 -20.25 -15.84
CA ASN A 61 -4.79 -18.86 -15.92
C ASN A 61 -3.98 -18.58 -14.64
N SER A 62 -2.71 -18.92 -14.69
CA SER A 62 -1.74 -18.15 -13.98
C SER A 62 -1.92 -16.76 -14.57
N SER A 63 -2.83 -15.96 -14.02
CA SER A 63 -2.51 -14.57 -13.84
C SER A 63 -1.17 -14.66 -13.11
N SER A 64 -0.10 -14.73 -13.89
CA SER A 64 1.25 -14.60 -13.39
C SER A 64 1.15 -13.33 -12.58
N PHE A 65 1.30 -13.45 -11.27
CA PHE A 65 1.39 -12.29 -10.40
C PHE A 65 2.57 -11.51 -10.95
N MET A 66 2.27 -10.54 -11.85
CA MET A 66 3.32 -9.77 -12.49
C MET A 66 3.93 -8.93 -11.39
N THR A 67 5.04 -9.42 -10.87
CA THR A 67 5.84 -8.66 -9.93
C THR A 67 6.63 -7.64 -10.72
N LYS A 68 6.39 -6.36 -10.46
CA LYS A 68 7.21 -5.27 -10.96
C LYS A 68 8.29 -4.95 -9.92
N THR A 69 9.50 -4.72 -10.39
CA THR A 69 10.65 -4.29 -9.57
C THR A 69 11.16 -2.95 -10.06
N PHE A 70 11.40 -2.03 -9.14
CA PHE A 70 11.71 -0.63 -9.42
C PHE A 70 13.05 -0.25 -8.81
N TYR A 71 13.92 0.41 -9.57
CA TYR A 71 15.13 1.01 -9.03
C TYR A 71 14.81 2.35 -8.37
N LEU A 72 15.22 2.53 -7.11
CA LEU A 72 14.89 3.69 -6.28
C LEU A 72 16.14 4.47 -5.84
N PRO A 73 16.85 5.15 -6.76
CA PRO A 73 18.12 5.83 -6.46
C PRO A 73 17.98 7.02 -5.50
N ASN A 74 16.80 7.63 -5.42
CA ASN A 74 16.54 8.77 -4.54
C ASN A 74 15.98 8.34 -3.16
N TYR A 75 16.22 7.09 -2.77
CA TYR A 75 15.94 6.60 -1.42
C TYR A 75 17.23 6.33 -0.65
N THR A 76 17.13 6.35 0.67
CA THR A 76 18.21 6.06 1.60
C THR A 76 17.67 5.39 2.84
N SER A 77 18.56 4.93 3.71
CA SER A 77 18.17 4.36 4.98
C SER A 77 18.64 5.22 6.15
N ILE A 78 17.89 5.15 7.25
CA ILE A 78 18.28 5.72 8.53
C ILE A 78 18.35 4.56 9.52
N SER A 79 19.53 4.32 10.10
CA SER A 79 19.69 3.32 11.14
C SER A 79 19.41 3.94 12.52
N VAL A 80 18.69 3.21 13.37
CA VAL A 80 18.45 3.53 14.78
C VAL A 80 18.89 2.34 15.61
N LYS A 81 20.01 2.48 16.31
CA LYS A 81 20.66 1.39 17.07
C LYS A 81 20.87 1.79 18.51
N GLY A 82 20.83 0.83 19.42
CA GLY A 82 21.06 1.01 20.85
C GLY A 82 19.99 0.33 21.69
N PRO A 83 20.22 0.19 23.00
CA PRO A 83 19.31 -0.52 23.91
C PRO A 83 17.91 0.05 23.93
N ASP A 84 17.77 1.38 23.80
CA ASP A 84 16.49 2.07 23.84
C ASP A 84 15.86 2.32 22.46
N SER A 85 16.43 1.78 21.37
CA SER A 85 16.00 2.09 19.99
C SER A 85 14.52 1.75 19.75
N GLU A 86 14.04 0.59 20.24
CA GLU A 86 12.63 0.20 20.11
C GLU A 86 11.72 1.15 20.89
N LYS A 87 12.04 1.38 22.16
CA LYS A 87 11.27 2.27 23.04
C LYS A 87 11.19 3.68 22.49
N PHE A 88 12.30 4.20 21.97
CA PHE A 88 12.37 5.50 21.32
C PHE A 88 11.49 5.58 20.09
N LEU A 89 11.70 4.68 19.11
CA LEU A 89 10.94 4.68 17.86
C LEU A 89 9.46 4.44 18.07
N GLN A 90 9.09 3.58 19.03
CA GLN A 90 7.69 3.33 19.37
C GLN A 90 6.93 4.61 19.73
N GLY A 91 7.59 5.59 20.33
CA GLY A 91 7.04 6.92 20.63
C GLY A 91 7.03 7.90 19.45
N GLN A 92 7.65 7.58 18.32
CA GLN A 92 7.80 8.49 17.17
C GLN A 92 6.98 8.07 15.94
N ILE A 93 6.70 6.77 15.77
CA ILE A 93 6.06 6.21 14.57
C ILE A 93 4.63 5.75 14.85
N SER A 94 3.76 5.80 13.86
CA SER A 94 2.34 5.47 14.00
C SER A 94 2.03 3.98 14.05
N CYS A 95 2.85 3.12 13.45
CA CYS A 95 2.69 1.67 13.49
C CYS A 95 3.29 1.05 14.78
N ASP A 96 2.91 -0.16 15.10
CA ASP A 96 3.42 -0.90 16.26
C ASP A 96 4.61 -1.79 15.86
N ILE A 97 5.83 -1.30 16.14
CA ILE A 97 7.08 -2.01 15.83
C ILE A 97 7.48 -3.05 16.89
N SER A 98 6.72 -3.20 17.98
CA SER A 98 6.94 -4.25 19.00
C SER A 98 6.42 -5.61 18.55
N LYS A 99 5.53 -5.66 17.55
CA LYS A 99 4.96 -6.89 17.00
C LYS A 99 6.06 -7.82 16.44
N PRO A 100 5.82 -9.15 16.41
CA PRO A 100 6.78 -10.14 15.89
C PRO A 100 6.78 -10.15 14.35
N ALA A 101 7.09 -9.03 13.74
CA ALA A 101 7.27 -8.84 12.30
C ALA A 101 8.63 -8.23 12.02
N GLN A 102 9.11 -8.39 10.80
CA GLN A 102 10.38 -7.80 10.36
C GLN A 102 10.18 -6.45 9.67
N TYR A 103 9.04 -6.26 8.99
CA TYR A 103 8.74 -5.07 8.19
C TYR A 103 7.48 -4.39 8.70
N PHE A 104 7.53 -3.08 8.82
CA PHE A 104 6.43 -2.25 9.29
C PHE A 104 6.27 -1.04 8.37
N ASP A 105 5.05 -0.80 7.88
CA ASP A 105 4.69 0.45 7.26
C ASP A 105 4.23 1.44 8.33
N GLY A 106 4.81 2.63 8.40
CA GLY A 106 4.48 3.61 9.43
C GLY A 106 4.70 5.05 8.99
N LEU A 107 4.12 5.96 9.74
CA LEU A 107 4.21 7.40 9.51
C LEU A 107 4.97 8.06 10.65
N PHE A 108 5.92 8.92 10.29
CA PHE A 108 6.47 9.92 11.20
C PHE A 108 5.69 11.21 11.02
N CYS A 109 5.10 11.72 12.10
CA CYS A 109 4.27 12.92 12.07
C CYS A 109 4.79 13.98 13.03
N ASN A 110 4.42 15.24 12.79
CA ASN A 110 4.56 16.27 13.79
C ASN A 110 3.38 16.25 14.79
N GLU A 111 3.42 17.10 15.80
CA GLU A 111 2.40 17.17 16.86
C GLU A 111 1.00 17.53 16.34
N LYS A 112 0.93 18.16 15.16
CA LYS A 112 -0.32 18.55 14.49
C LYS A 112 -0.85 17.46 13.54
N GLY A 113 -0.23 16.27 13.53
CA GLY A 113 -0.61 15.13 12.70
C GLY A 113 -0.29 15.30 11.21
N TYR A 114 0.56 16.27 10.84
CA TYR A 114 1.08 16.36 9.48
C TYR A 114 2.21 15.34 9.29
N ILE A 115 2.19 14.63 8.18
CA ILE A 115 3.16 13.58 7.88
C ILE A 115 4.49 14.20 7.49
N ILE A 116 5.56 13.84 8.20
CA ILE A 116 6.95 14.17 7.88
C ILE A 116 7.48 13.19 6.83
N SER A 117 7.24 11.89 7.05
CA SER A 117 7.62 10.81 6.14
C SER A 117 6.72 9.61 6.35
N ASN A 118 6.36 8.93 5.27
CA ASN A 118 5.92 7.55 5.29
C ASN A 118 7.15 6.67 5.07
N SER A 119 7.25 5.60 5.83
CA SER A 119 8.49 4.82 5.88
C SER A 119 8.20 3.34 6.04
N VAL A 120 9.05 2.52 5.43
CA VAL A 120 9.18 1.12 5.80
C VAL A 120 10.24 1.03 6.90
N VAL A 121 9.90 0.45 8.03
CA VAL A 121 10.82 0.18 9.12
C VAL A 121 11.15 -1.30 9.13
N ILE A 122 12.42 -1.64 9.11
CA ILE A 122 12.94 -3.00 9.12
C ILE A 122 13.57 -3.25 10.49
N LYS A 123 13.15 -4.33 11.15
CA LYS A 123 13.72 -4.76 12.43
C LYS A 123 14.90 -5.70 12.16
N GLU A 124 16.11 -5.15 12.21
CA GLU A 124 17.34 -5.86 11.93
C GLU A 124 18.50 -5.23 12.71
N ASN A 125 18.99 -5.92 13.75
CA ASN A 125 20.05 -5.42 14.64
C ASN A 125 19.83 -3.95 15.07
N GLY A 126 18.67 -3.68 15.66
CA GLY A 126 18.06 -2.37 15.82
C GLY A 126 16.99 -2.14 14.76
N PHE A 127 16.91 -0.92 14.22
CA PHE A 127 15.92 -0.58 13.21
C PHE A 127 16.55 0.16 12.04
N VAL A 128 16.08 -0.14 10.83
CA VAL A 128 16.44 0.56 9.59
C VAL A 128 15.16 1.15 8.99
N ILE A 129 15.18 2.44 8.73
CA ILE A 129 14.04 3.21 8.22
C ILE A 129 14.33 3.59 6.77
N LEU A 130 13.51 3.15 5.82
CA LEU A 130 13.64 3.48 4.40
C LEU A 130 12.81 4.72 4.08
N VAL A 131 13.46 5.76 3.54
CA VAL A 131 12.85 7.07 3.24
C VAL A 131 13.41 7.66 1.96
N LYS A 132 12.74 8.67 1.39
CA LYS A 132 13.33 9.50 0.33
C LYS A 132 14.55 10.27 0.86
N LYS A 133 15.61 10.38 0.01
CA LYS A 133 16.87 11.09 0.39
C LYS A 133 16.65 12.54 0.78
N ASP A 134 15.76 13.21 0.07
CA ASP A 134 15.49 14.64 0.25
C ASP A 134 14.79 14.98 1.58
N VAL A 135 14.12 14.00 2.21
CA VAL A 135 13.47 14.17 3.53
C VAL A 135 14.31 13.59 4.68
N ALA A 136 15.30 12.75 4.37
CA ALA A 136 16.04 12.00 5.38
C ALA A 136 16.70 12.89 6.46
N GLN A 137 17.42 13.93 6.05
CA GLN A 137 18.09 14.83 6.99
C GLN A 137 17.09 15.59 7.87
N PHE A 138 15.96 16.00 7.31
CA PHE A 138 14.89 16.64 8.06
C PHE A 138 14.28 15.68 9.09
N LEU A 139 13.97 14.44 8.68
CA LEU A 139 13.46 13.42 9.60
C LEU A 139 14.45 13.13 10.73
N VAL A 140 15.76 12.98 10.43
CA VAL A 140 16.78 12.79 11.47
C VAL A 140 16.77 13.95 12.44
N SER A 141 16.77 15.20 11.96
CA SER A 141 16.74 16.38 12.84
C SER A 141 15.50 16.44 13.73
N GLU A 142 14.37 15.97 13.24
CA GLU A 142 13.13 15.86 14.02
C GLU A 142 13.20 14.77 15.09
N LEU A 143 13.79 13.62 14.78
CA LEU A 143 13.97 12.51 15.72
C LEU A 143 14.99 12.85 16.81
N GLU A 144 16.08 13.53 16.46
CA GLU A 144 17.14 13.93 17.39
C GLU A 144 16.65 14.86 18.51
N LYS A 145 15.58 15.62 18.28
CA LYS A 145 14.97 16.45 19.34
C LYS A 145 14.49 15.61 20.54
N PHE A 146 14.09 14.37 20.29
CA PHE A 146 13.52 13.48 21.30
C PHE A 146 14.48 12.37 21.73
N SER A 147 15.52 12.06 20.93
CA SER A 147 16.45 10.95 21.22
C SER A 147 17.37 11.21 22.41
N LYS A 148 17.51 12.47 22.85
CA LYS A 148 18.41 12.88 23.94
C LYS A 148 18.19 12.16 25.28
N PHE A 149 17.04 11.56 25.47
CA PHE A 149 16.66 10.84 26.69
C PHE A 149 16.74 9.32 26.54
N TYR A 150 17.30 8.84 25.44
CA TYR A 150 17.37 7.43 25.09
C TYR A 150 18.79 7.04 24.71
N ASP A 151 19.20 5.85 25.14
CA ASP A 151 20.47 5.27 24.70
C ASP A 151 20.30 4.67 23.30
N CYS A 152 20.30 5.55 22.30
CA CYS A 152 20.23 5.17 20.89
C CYS A 152 21.03 6.15 20.02
N THR A 153 21.49 5.65 18.87
CA THR A 153 22.17 6.43 17.83
C THR A 153 21.35 6.41 16.55
N ILE A 154 21.29 7.56 15.89
CA ILE A 154 20.56 7.74 14.62
C ILE A 154 21.56 8.15 13.56
N LYS A 155 21.63 7.42 12.43
CA LYS A 155 22.57 7.72 11.33
C LYS A 155 21.92 7.47 9.98
N ILE A 156 22.17 8.36 9.01
CA ILE A 156 21.84 8.13 7.61
C ILE A 156 22.89 7.19 7.03
N GLU A 157 22.45 6.12 6.41
CA GLU A 157 23.30 5.12 5.75
C GLU A 157 22.91 5.02 4.28
N GLN A 158 23.90 5.13 3.38
CA GLN A 158 23.66 4.96 1.96
C GLN A 158 23.58 3.47 1.63
N GLN A 159 22.43 3.06 1.14
CA GLN A 159 22.18 1.68 0.71
C GLN A 159 21.38 1.72 -0.59
N ASP A 160 21.60 0.72 -1.43
CA ASP A 160 20.75 0.52 -2.59
C ASP A 160 19.38 0.04 -2.15
N ILE A 161 18.34 0.69 -2.68
CA ILE A 161 16.95 0.40 -2.34
C ILE A 161 16.20 0.11 -3.64
N TYR A 162 15.36 -0.91 -3.61
CA TYR A 162 14.44 -1.22 -4.68
C TYR A 162 13.01 -1.33 -4.18
N GLY A 163 12.07 -0.97 -5.06
CA GLY A 163 10.65 -1.17 -4.86
C GLY A 163 10.16 -2.47 -5.48
N LYS A 164 9.14 -3.05 -4.90
CA LYS A 164 8.46 -4.23 -5.43
C LYS A 164 6.96 -4.01 -5.37
N GLN A 165 6.29 -4.17 -6.51
CA GLN A 165 4.82 -4.22 -6.59
C GLN A 165 4.39 -5.65 -6.88
N THR A 166 3.46 -6.16 -6.08
CA THR A 166 2.80 -7.44 -6.31
C THR A 166 1.31 -7.20 -6.13
N ASN A 167 0.55 -7.21 -7.22
CA ASN A 167 -0.83 -6.69 -7.26
C ASN A 167 -0.87 -5.23 -6.78
N ASP A 168 -1.71 -4.93 -5.78
CA ASP A 168 -1.88 -3.61 -5.19
C ASP A 168 -0.97 -3.38 -3.96
N SER A 169 -0.05 -4.32 -3.69
CA SER A 169 0.89 -4.22 -2.59
C SER A 169 2.22 -3.65 -3.05
N PHE A 170 2.69 -2.60 -2.39
CA PHE A 170 3.95 -1.91 -2.63
C PHE A 170 4.86 -2.07 -1.42
N THR A 171 6.07 -2.58 -1.64
CA THR A 171 7.07 -2.79 -0.58
C THR A 171 8.43 -2.25 -1.02
N LYS A 172 9.23 -1.80 -0.05
CA LYS A 172 10.62 -1.34 -0.28
C LYS A 172 11.59 -2.25 0.43
N HIS A 173 12.71 -2.54 -0.22
CA HIS A 173 13.73 -3.47 0.27
C HIS A 173 15.13 -2.89 0.08
N ILE A 174 16.05 -3.32 0.95
CA ILE A 174 17.49 -3.03 0.84
C ILE A 174 18.13 -4.08 -0.06
N GLY A 175 19.05 -3.65 -0.89
CA GLY A 175 19.86 -4.48 -1.77
C GLY A 175 19.72 -4.13 -3.24
N THR A 176 20.42 -4.90 -4.08
CA THR A 176 20.38 -4.78 -5.52
C THR A 176 19.66 -5.98 -6.12
N ILE A 177 18.77 -5.73 -7.05
CA ILE A 177 18.04 -6.74 -7.83
C ILE A 177 17.96 -6.24 -9.28
N GLU A 178 17.78 -7.15 -10.22
CA GLU A 178 17.41 -6.76 -11.56
C GLU A 178 16.05 -6.06 -11.53
N THR A 179 16.03 -4.80 -11.98
CA THR A 179 14.84 -3.97 -11.98
C THR A 179 14.39 -3.68 -13.40
N ASN A 180 13.07 -3.80 -13.66
CA ASN A 180 12.49 -3.57 -14.98
C ASN A 180 11.91 -2.16 -15.13
N TYR A 181 11.78 -1.43 -14.02
CA TYR A 181 11.15 -0.12 -13.96
C TYR A 181 12.00 0.87 -13.18
N ASN A 182 11.84 2.15 -13.48
CA ASN A 182 12.54 3.24 -12.81
C ASN A 182 11.71 3.87 -11.67
N GLU A 183 12.27 4.89 -11.01
CA GLU A 183 11.60 5.57 -9.90
C GLU A 183 10.36 6.38 -10.32
N GLN A 184 10.34 6.92 -11.54
CA GLN A 184 9.16 7.64 -12.04
C GLN A 184 7.98 6.68 -12.27
N ASP A 185 8.27 5.44 -12.68
CA ASP A 185 7.26 4.38 -12.76
C ASP A 185 6.71 4.05 -11.36
N TRP A 186 7.60 3.96 -10.36
CA TRP A 186 7.21 3.76 -8.96
C TRP A 186 6.31 4.88 -8.45
N GLU A 187 6.69 6.14 -8.65
CA GLU A 187 5.89 7.30 -8.24
C GLU A 187 4.51 7.31 -8.90
N THR A 188 4.44 6.95 -10.18
CA THR A 188 3.20 6.84 -10.93
C THR A 188 2.28 5.74 -10.38
N GLU A 189 2.81 4.54 -10.18
CA GLU A 189 2.03 3.41 -9.67
C GLU A 189 1.58 3.63 -8.21
N THR A 190 2.46 4.14 -7.36
CA THR A 190 2.13 4.41 -5.96
C THR A 190 1.12 5.54 -5.81
N MET A 191 1.13 6.53 -6.71
CA MET A 191 0.13 7.60 -6.72
C MET A 191 -1.28 7.06 -7.04
N LYS A 192 -1.41 6.24 -8.09
CA LYS A 192 -2.69 5.62 -8.47
C LYS A 192 -3.30 4.78 -7.34
N ASN A 193 -2.45 4.26 -6.46
CA ASN A 193 -2.84 3.38 -5.35
C ASN A 193 -2.82 4.09 -3.98
N PHE A 194 -2.78 5.42 -3.94
CA PHE A 194 -2.75 6.23 -2.70
C PHE A 194 -1.68 5.79 -1.70
N CYS A 195 -0.49 5.45 -2.19
CA CYS A 195 0.65 5.04 -1.36
C CYS A 195 1.98 5.66 -1.80
N PHE A 196 1.93 6.81 -2.49
CA PHE A 196 3.13 7.53 -2.90
C PHE A 196 3.97 8.01 -1.71
N ASP A 197 5.26 8.21 -1.93
CA ASP A 197 6.20 8.54 -0.86
C ASP A 197 6.32 10.05 -0.64
N ILE A 198 6.35 10.45 0.62
CA ILE A 198 6.56 11.84 1.05
C ILE A 198 8.02 12.22 0.81
N GLY A 199 8.23 13.26 0.00
CA GLY A 199 9.51 13.93 -0.20
C GLY A 199 9.55 15.31 0.47
N ALA A 200 10.63 16.05 0.25
CA ALA A 200 10.84 17.38 0.87
C ALA A 200 9.71 18.37 0.54
N ASP A 201 9.17 18.30 -0.69
CA ASP A 201 8.10 19.20 -1.14
C ASP A 201 6.76 18.96 -0.45
N SER A 202 6.51 17.76 0.07
CA SER A 202 5.27 17.35 0.71
C SER A 202 5.38 17.13 2.22
N SER A 203 6.59 17.02 2.74
CA SER A 203 6.87 16.80 4.16
C SER A 203 6.27 17.89 5.04
N GLY A 204 5.53 17.50 6.07
CA GLY A 204 4.90 18.40 7.02
C GLY A 204 3.70 19.21 6.49
N LYS A 205 3.22 18.95 5.26
CA LYS A 205 2.16 19.74 4.61
C LYS A 205 0.79 19.07 4.60
N TYR A 206 0.73 17.74 4.69
CA TYR A 206 -0.49 16.97 4.52
C TYR A 206 -0.72 15.98 5.65
N ARG A 207 -1.98 15.68 5.91
CA ARG A 207 -2.42 14.65 6.85
C ARG A 207 -2.76 13.36 6.12
N ILE A 208 -2.88 12.26 6.86
CA ILE A 208 -3.11 10.92 6.34
C ILE A 208 -4.37 10.84 5.44
N ASN A 209 -5.47 11.48 5.82
CA ASN A 209 -6.71 11.53 5.05
C ASN A 209 -6.62 12.39 3.79
N GLU A 210 -5.80 13.45 3.78
CA GLU A 210 -5.61 14.29 2.59
C GLU A 210 -4.84 13.56 1.49
N ILE A 211 -3.92 12.69 1.87
CA ILE A 211 -3.13 11.85 0.95
C ILE A 211 -3.91 10.61 0.51
N GLY A 212 -4.82 10.15 1.34
CA GLY A 212 -5.59 8.94 1.09
C GLY A 212 -4.87 7.65 1.51
N TYR A 213 -3.91 7.72 2.43
CA TYR A 213 -3.29 6.51 2.95
C TYR A 213 -4.29 5.66 3.75
N ASP A 214 -4.15 4.36 3.61
CA ASP A 214 -4.92 3.40 4.40
C ASP A 214 -4.53 3.47 5.88
N PHE A 215 -5.47 3.89 6.71
CA PHE A 215 -5.27 3.97 8.15
C PHE A 215 -4.92 2.61 8.77
N GLN A 216 -5.54 1.52 8.30
CA GLN A 216 -5.29 0.18 8.85
C GLN A 216 -3.88 -0.30 8.55
N LYS A 217 -3.31 0.11 7.42
CA LYS A 217 -1.94 -0.23 7.05
C LYS A 217 -0.91 0.55 7.86
N PHE A 218 -1.12 1.85 8.03
CA PHE A 218 -0.09 2.74 8.58
C PHE A 218 -0.22 3.05 10.07
N VAL A 219 -1.38 2.80 10.69
CA VAL A 219 -1.67 3.25 12.06
C VAL A 219 -2.06 2.08 12.95
N SER A 220 -1.42 1.97 14.11
CA SER A 220 -1.84 1.07 15.19
C SER A 220 -2.58 1.85 16.25
N TYR A 221 -3.78 1.39 16.61
CA TYR A 221 -4.61 1.98 17.68
C TYR A 221 -4.41 1.27 19.03
N GLU A 222 -3.73 0.14 19.04
CA GLU A 222 -3.51 -0.70 20.21
C GLU A 222 -2.17 -0.45 20.92
N LYS A 223 -1.33 0.40 20.34
CA LYS A 223 -0.02 0.75 20.88
C LYS A 223 -0.08 1.94 21.85
N GLY A 224 1.02 2.17 22.58
CA GLY A 224 1.22 3.38 23.38
C GLY A 224 1.26 4.67 22.58
N CYS A 225 1.28 5.81 23.26
CA CYS A 225 1.26 7.13 22.63
C CYS A 225 2.45 7.34 21.69
N TYR A 226 2.20 7.99 20.57
CA TYR A 226 3.20 8.44 19.61
C TYR A 226 2.92 9.87 19.14
N ARG A 227 3.91 10.49 18.53
CA ARG A 227 3.83 11.89 18.08
C ARG A 227 2.76 12.07 17.00
N GLY A 228 1.81 12.99 17.22
CA GLY A 228 0.69 13.27 16.31
C GLY A 228 -0.54 12.36 16.47
N GLN A 229 -0.51 11.39 17.38
CA GLN A 229 -1.57 10.40 17.57
C GLN A 229 -2.96 11.02 17.80
N GLU A 230 -3.06 12.07 18.61
CA GLU A 230 -4.37 12.68 18.94
C GLU A 230 -5.11 13.13 17.67
N ILE A 231 -4.40 13.77 16.75
CA ILE A 231 -5.01 14.26 15.50
C ILE A 231 -5.33 13.10 14.57
N ILE A 232 -4.43 12.11 14.45
CA ILE A 232 -4.66 10.93 13.62
C ILE A 232 -5.87 10.13 14.11
N ALA A 233 -5.98 9.89 15.43
CA ALA A 233 -7.12 9.22 16.02
C ALA A 233 -8.43 10.00 15.78
N ARG A 234 -8.40 11.31 15.92
CA ARG A 234 -9.58 12.16 15.63
C ARG A 234 -10.03 12.02 14.18
N LEU A 235 -9.09 12.00 13.22
CA LEU A 235 -9.41 11.84 11.78
C LEU A 235 -10.04 10.49 11.48
N THR A 236 -9.67 9.43 12.18
CA THR A 236 -10.26 8.09 12.01
C THR A 236 -11.72 8.03 12.48
N TYR A 237 -12.05 8.75 13.58
CA TYR A 237 -13.39 8.72 14.18
C TYR A 237 -14.30 9.86 13.70
N LEU A 238 -13.82 10.81 12.92
CA LEU A 238 -14.64 11.82 12.26
C LEU A 238 -15.51 11.13 11.20
N GLY A 239 -16.81 11.04 11.47
CA GLY A 239 -17.87 10.47 10.63
C GLY A 239 -17.71 10.57 9.10
N LYS A 240 -18.77 10.69 8.30
CA LYS A 240 -18.68 10.75 6.83
C LYS A 240 -17.69 11.84 6.39
N ALA A 241 -16.63 11.41 5.71
CA ALA A 241 -15.64 12.32 5.17
C ALA A 241 -16.30 13.26 4.16
N SER A 242 -16.08 14.56 4.29
CA SER A 242 -16.59 15.55 3.33
C SER A 242 -15.72 15.66 2.08
N LYS A 243 -14.47 15.22 2.17
CA LYS A 243 -13.47 15.19 1.09
C LYS A 243 -12.66 13.92 1.15
N MET A 244 -12.22 13.46 -0.02
CA MET A 244 -11.35 12.29 -0.17
C MET A 244 -10.28 12.50 -1.23
N ALA A 245 -9.32 11.60 -1.23
CA ALA A 245 -8.26 11.56 -2.21
C ALA A 245 -8.79 11.02 -3.56
N VAL A 246 -8.47 11.72 -4.62
CA VAL A 246 -8.86 11.39 -6.00
C VAL A 246 -7.71 11.71 -6.94
N VAL A 247 -7.42 10.81 -7.87
CA VAL A 247 -6.35 10.95 -8.85
C VAL A 247 -6.95 11.08 -10.25
N PHE A 248 -6.49 12.07 -10.99
CA PHE A 248 -6.87 12.33 -12.37
C PHE A 248 -5.67 12.17 -13.30
N SER A 249 -5.93 11.78 -14.56
CA SER A 249 -4.93 11.79 -15.62
C SER A 249 -4.68 13.23 -16.10
N GLY A 250 -3.41 13.53 -16.37
CA GLY A 250 -2.94 14.84 -16.85
C GLY A 250 -2.52 15.79 -15.72
N LEU A 251 -1.89 16.90 -16.14
CA LEU A 251 -1.50 17.99 -15.24
C LEU A 251 -2.69 18.93 -15.06
N ILE A 252 -3.39 18.78 -13.96
CA ILE A 252 -4.57 19.57 -13.63
C ILE A 252 -4.22 20.56 -12.53
N ASN A 253 -4.55 21.84 -12.72
CA ASN A 253 -4.29 22.87 -11.70
C ASN A 253 -5.51 23.11 -10.82
N SER A 254 -6.70 23.14 -11.40
CA SER A 254 -7.97 23.39 -10.70
C SER A 254 -9.07 22.49 -11.23
N ILE A 255 -9.98 22.12 -10.34
CA ILE A 255 -11.18 21.32 -10.66
C ILE A 255 -12.40 22.11 -10.21
N PHE A 256 -13.44 22.06 -11.01
CA PHE A 256 -14.71 22.76 -10.77
C PHE A 256 -15.84 21.75 -10.60
N ASN A 257 -16.86 22.13 -9.83
CA ASN A 257 -18.12 21.38 -9.78
C ASN A 257 -19.08 21.84 -10.89
N GLU A 258 -20.24 21.21 -10.97
CA GLU A 258 -21.32 21.54 -11.92
C GLU A 258 -21.78 23.01 -11.92
N ASN A 259 -21.61 23.72 -10.81
CA ASN A 259 -21.96 25.12 -10.63
C ASN A 259 -20.78 26.06 -10.99
N GLY A 260 -19.68 25.57 -11.56
CA GLY A 260 -18.49 26.34 -11.89
C GLY A 260 -17.71 26.86 -10.70
N ARG A 261 -17.93 26.30 -9.48
CA ARG A 261 -17.12 26.61 -8.30
C ARG A 261 -15.89 25.74 -8.29
N GLU A 262 -14.72 26.34 -8.10
CA GLU A 262 -13.49 25.61 -7.87
C GLU A 262 -13.60 24.78 -6.56
N ILE A 263 -13.26 23.51 -6.65
CA ILE A 263 -13.35 22.55 -5.55
C ILE A 263 -12.06 21.77 -5.39
N GLY A 264 -11.83 21.31 -4.17
CA GLY A 264 -10.68 20.46 -3.86
C GLY A 264 -9.39 21.24 -3.60
N LYS A 265 -8.39 20.49 -3.20
CA LYS A 265 -7.01 20.95 -2.95
C LYS A 265 -6.08 20.01 -3.69
N LYS A 266 -5.28 20.56 -4.59
CA LYS A 266 -4.19 19.82 -5.23
C LYS A 266 -3.16 19.42 -4.19
N ILE A 267 -2.80 18.16 -4.17
CA ILE A 267 -1.86 17.59 -3.20
C ILE A 267 -0.53 17.31 -3.86
N PHE A 268 -0.54 16.55 -4.97
CA PHE A 268 0.66 16.09 -5.63
C PHE A 268 0.44 15.96 -7.14
N GLN A 269 1.53 15.87 -7.92
CA GLN A 269 1.50 15.52 -9.33
C GLN A 269 2.73 14.69 -9.69
N THR A 270 2.60 13.79 -10.64
CA THR A 270 3.73 13.08 -11.26
C THR A 270 4.35 13.94 -12.34
N ASN A 271 5.64 13.70 -12.62
CA ASN A 271 6.37 14.37 -13.69
C ASN A 271 6.88 13.39 -14.77
N LYS A 272 6.25 12.20 -14.86
CA LYS A 272 6.61 11.22 -15.88
C LYS A 272 6.07 11.68 -17.22
N LYS A 273 6.95 11.83 -18.21
CA LYS A 273 6.58 12.23 -19.57
C LYS A 273 5.56 11.25 -20.17
N ASP A 274 4.52 11.79 -20.79
CA ASP A 274 3.44 11.03 -21.44
C ASP A 274 2.55 10.19 -20.50
N GLU A 275 2.78 10.24 -19.20
CA GLU A 275 1.99 9.53 -18.19
C GLU A 275 1.87 10.38 -16.91
N GLU A 276 1.19 11.49 -17.04
CA GLU A 276 1.04 12.49 -15.99
C GLU A 276 -0.23 12.25 -15.20
N TYR A 277 -0.13 12.42 -13.87
CA TYR A 277 -1.28 12.32 -12.96
C TYR A 277 -1.26 13.45 -11.95
N THR A 278 -2.44 13.87 -11.53
CA THR A 278 -2.61 14.88 -10.48
C THR A 278 -3.55 14.33 -9.40
N HIS A 279 -3.09 14.41 -8.17
CA HIS A 279 -3.81 14.01 -6.98
C HIS A 279 -4.48 15.21 -6.31
N PHE A 280 -5.77 15.07 -5.99
CA PHE A 280 -6.57 16.05 -5.27
C PHE A 280 -7.19 15.46 -4.01
N PHE A 281 -7.36 16.31 -2.99
CA PHE A 281 -8.24 16.08 -1.86
C PHE A 281 -9.52 16.89 -2.08
N ILE A 282 -10.62 16.22 -2.43
CA ILE A 282 -11.78 16.85 -3.06
C ILE A 282 -13.11 16.29 -2.56
N GLU A 283 -14.15 17.12 -2.53
CA GLU A 283 -15.53 16.72 -2.27
C GLU A 283 -16.11 15.86 -3.39
N LYS A 284 -17.06 14.97 -3.08
CA LYS A 284 -17.75 14.13 -4.07
C LYS A 284 -18.65 15.01 -4.95
N SER A 285 -18.41 15.01 -6.25
CA SER A 285 -19.16 15.79 -7.23
C SER A 285 -18.96 15.18 -8.63
N GLU A 286 -19.62 15.70 -9.64
CA GLU A 286 -19.13 15.66 -11.00
C GLU A 286 -17.97 16.66 -11.12
N TYR A 287 -16.93 16.28 -11.84
CA TYR A 287 -15.69 17.06 -11.93
C TYR A 287 -15.54 17.66 -13.32
N TYR A 288 -15.21 18.95 -13.37
CA TYR A 288 -15.05 19.71 -14.60
C TYR A 288 -13.68 20.37 -14.66
N SER A 289 -13.09 20.40 -15.87
CA SER A 289 -11.87 21.15 -16.19
C SER A 289 -12.17 22.65 -16.35
N ASN A 290 -11.11 23.46 -16.48
CA ASN A 290 -11.22 24.89 -16.77
C ASN A 290 -12.05 25.19 -18.04
N ASP A 291 -12.04 24.27 -19.02
CA ASP A 291 -12.79 24.38 -20.27
C ASP A 291 -14.24 23.89 -20.15
N ASN A 292 -14.72 23.69 -18.92
CA ASN A 292 -16.04 23.15 -18.59
C ASN A 292 -16.32 21.78 -19.23
N LYS A 293 -15.27 20.93 -19.35
CA LYS A 293 -15.40 19.54 -19.81
C LYS A 293 -15.41 18.62 -18.60
N ILE A 294 -16.28 17.62 -18.64
CA ILE A 294 -16.32 16.58 -17.60
C ILE A 294 -14.99 15.82 -17.62
N ILE A 295 -14.40 15.64 -16.44
CA ILE A 295 -13.19 14.85 -16.23
C ILE A 295 -13.50 13.69 -15.29
N THR A 296 -13.01 12.50 -15.65
CA THR A 296 -13.22 11.30 -14.85
C THR A 296 -11.94 10.94 -14.11
N PRO A 297 -12.01 10.63 -12.82
CA PRO A 297 -10.84 10.16 -12.07
C PRO A 297 -10.36 8.79 -12.57
N VAL A 298 -9.07 8.56 -12.49
CA VAL A 298 -8.44 7.24 -12.74
C VAL A 298 -8.38 6.39 -11.47
N ALA A 299 -8.41 7.03 -10.31
CA ALA A 299 -8.54 6.39 -9.01
C ALA A 299 -9.29 7.32 -8.04
N SER A 300 -10.17 6.77 -7.22
CA SER A 300 -10.96 7.52 -6.27
C SER A 300 -11.20 6.72 -4.99
N GLN A 301 -10.95 7.33 -3.84
CA GLN A 301 -11.32 6.73 -2.56
C GLN A 301 -12.84 6.75 -2.31
N TRP A 302 -13.61 7.55 -3.05
CA TRP A 302 -15.07 7.49 -3.00
C TRP A 302 -15.62 6.12 -3.45
N ASP A 303 -14.88 5.43 -4.34
CA ASP A 303 -15.28 4.13 -4.88
C ASP A 303 -15.00 2.98 -3.91
N LEU A 304 -14.19 3.23 -2.87
CA LEU A 304 -13.85 2.25 -1.84
C LEU A 304 -14.83 2.25 -0.66
N ILE A 305 -15.67 3.27 -0.55
CA ILE A 305 -16.71 3.34 0.48
C ILE A 305 -17.93 2.57 -0.01
N GLN A 306 -18.19 1.43 0.58
CA GLN A 306 -19.49 0.77 0.45
C GLN A 306 -20.50 1.54 1.32
N ASP A 307 -21.56 2.06 0.69
CA ASP A 307 -22.70 2.74 1.34
C ASP A 307 -23.38 1.88 2.41
#